data_ed583cdda9267b7129bc70e7fda8dcfa
#
_entry.id   ed583cdda9267b7129bc70e7fda8dcfa
#
_cell.length_a   1.000
_cell.length_b   1.000
_cell.length_c   1.000
_cell.angle_alpha   90.00
_cell.angle_beta   90.00
_cell.angle_gamma   90.00
#
_symmetry.space_group_name_H-M   'P 1'
#
loop_
_entity.id
_entity.type
_entity.pdbx_description
1 polymer ?
#
loop_
_entity_poly.entity_id
_entity_poly.type
_entity_poly.pdbx_seq_one_letter_code
_entity_poly.pdbx_strand_id
1 'polypeptide(L)'
;MYSRRRNALSGERIEIDVMNMMLDMANVIVEKGEGMPYEDFSEFVMGQLSIDPGFDAEFYEKARKADLSQKLYEHMDEVYHRRMDNLVAKAWPLLKTIYEKQGHLYTDQMIRIPVTDGRRVIGFPVNLEKVYETEGRELAKVLSKTLILIQIDENWKQHLRDMDDLRQSVQNAAYEQKDPLVVYKLESYNLFASMLEKLNKDVLSFLLRADLYARTEQPQRMAQPRQMQQLQTNRNNLSTNGEQKSNTPVVADKKIGRNDPCPCGSGKKYKNCHGKGLV
;
A
#
# COMPACT_ATOMS: atom_id res chain seq x y z
N MET A 1 12.09 -7.21 -16.35
CA MET A 1 11.01 -6.30 -15.87
C MET A 1 10.13 -5.76 -17.00
N TYR A 2 10.66 -5.12 -18.01
CA TYR A 2 9.84 -4.53 -19.10
C TYR A 2 8.95 -5.55 -19.83
N SER A 3 9.45 -6.76 -20.12
CA SER A 3 8.64 -7.82 -20.72
C SER A 3 7.51 -8.29 -19.81
N ARG A 4 7.79 -8.49 -18.51
CA ARG A 4 6.78 -8.86 -17.50
C ARG A 4 5.70 -7.79 -17.37
N ARG A 5 6.10 -6.50 -17.33
CA ARG A 5 5.16 -5.38 -17.30
C ARG A 5 4.30 -5.31 -18.57
N ARG A 6 4.90 -5.51 -19.72
CA ARG A 6 4.18 -5.54 -21.02
C ARG A 6 3.16 -6.68 -21.04
N ASN A 7 3.54 -7.89 -20.63
CA ASN A 7 2.64 -9.04 -20.56
C ASN A 7 1.49 -8.76 -19.57
N ALA A 8 1.79 -8.18 -18.43
CA ALA A 8 0.76 -7.77 -17.48
C ALA A 8 -0.19 -6.71 -18.06
N LEU A 9 0.30 -5.74 -18.85
CA LEU A 9 -0.55 -4.74 -19.49
C LEU A 9 -1.47 -5.35 -20.55
N SER A 10 -0.96 -6.26 -21.41
CA SER A 10 -1.79 -6.96 -22.39
C SER A 10 -2.82 -7.89 -21.75
N GLY A 11 -2.60 -8.30 -20.51
CA GLY A 11 -3.43 -9.28 -19.81
C GLY A 11 -3.23 -10.73 -20.32
N GLU A 12 -2.20 -10.94 -21.14
CA GLU A 12 -1.79 -12.26 -21.59
C GLU A 12 -0.88 -12.91 -20.56
N ARG A 13 -1.01 -14.23 -20.38
CA ARG A 13 -0.12 -15.06 -19.54
C ARG A 13 -0.06 -14.69 -18.04
N ILE A 14 -1.04 -13.95 -17.52
CA ILE A 14 -1.06 -13.56 -16.10
C ILE A 14 -0.97 -14.78 -15.17
N GLU A 15 -1.71 -15.84 -15.47
CA GLU A 15 -1.68 -17.08 -14.70
C GLU A 15 -0.31 -17.73 -14.72
N ILE A 16 0.34 -17.78 -15.89
CA ILE A 16 1.71 -18.31 -16.04
C ILE A 16 2.71 -17.46 -15.25
N ASP A 17 2.56 -16.13 -15.26
CA ASP A 17 3.41 -15.24 -14.48
C ASP A 17 3.25 -15.49 -12.97
N VAL A 18 2.01 -15.69 -12.49
CA VAL A 18 1.74 -16.04 -11.08
C VAL A 18 2.32 -17.40 -10.72
N MET A 19 2.14 -18.42 -11.57
CA MET A 19 2.72 -19.75 -11.38
C MET A 19 4.26 -19.71 -11.30
N ASN A 20 4.91 -18.96 -12.20
CA ASN A 20 6.35 -18.77 -12.16
C ASN A 20 6.80 -18.05 -10.87
N MET A 21 6.05 -17.04 -10.40
CA MET A 21 6.33 -16.39 -9.12
C MET A 21 6.22 -17.37 -7.95
N MET A 22 5.24 -18.27 -7.96
CA MET A 22 5.08 -19.33 -6.93
C MET A 22 6.25 -20.28 -6.96
N LEU A 23 6.66 -20.76 -8.14
CA LEU A 23 7.80 -21.67 -8.28
C LEU A 23 9.11 -21.03 -7.82
N ASP A 24 9.39 -19.81 -8.27
CA ASP A 24 10.55 -19.03 -7.84
C ASP A 24 10.57 -18.89 -6.31
N MET A 25 9.41 -18.51 -5.73
CA MET A 25 9.30 -18.28 -4.30
C MET A 25 9.43 -19.56 -3.47
N ALA A 26 8.87 -20.69 -3.94
CA ALA A 26 9.03 -21.99 -3.31
C ALA A 26 10.51 -22.40 -3.23
N ASN A 27 11.25 -22.23 -4.33
CA ASN A 27 12.68 -22.52 -4.37
C ASN A 27 13.47 -21.62 -3.40
N VAL A 28 13.22 -20.32 -3.40
CA VAL A 28 13.88 -19.36 -2.49
C VAL A 28 13.60 -19.67 -1.03
N ILE A 29 12.35 -20.01 -0.69
CA ILE A 29 11.96 -20.34 0.69
C ILE A 29 12.66 -21.61 1.17
N VAL A 30 12.67 -22.68 0.35
CA VAL A 30 13.32 -23.95 0.71
C VAL A 30 14.83 -23.79 0.79
N GLU A 31 15.46 -22.98 -0.09
CA GLU A 31 16.88 -22.70 -0.04
C GLU A 31 17.27 -21.94 1.23
N LYS A 32 16.53 -20.89 1.58
CA LYS A 32 16.75 -20.08 2.79
C LYS A 32 16.42 -20.80 4.10
N GLY A 33 15.47 -21.73 4.04
CA GLY A 33 15.05 -22.55 5.18
C GLY A 33 15.92 -23.78 5.40
N GLU A 34 16.98 -23.98 4.61
CA GLU A 34 17.87 -25.14 4.77
C GLU A 34 18.50 -25.22 6.16
N GLY A 35 18.35 -26.36 6.80
CA GLY A 35 18.91 -26.60 8.14
C GLY A 35 18.10 -26.02 9.30
N MET A 36 16.96 -25.37 9.04
CA MET A 36 16.04 -24.94 10.10
C MET A 36 15.26 -26.14 10.65
N PRO A 37 14.93 -26.17 11.97
CA PRO A 37 13.90 -27.07 12.49
C PRO A 37 12.56 -26.82 11.78
N TYR A 38 11.69 -27.82 11.71
CA TYR A 38 10.39 -27.68 11.02
C TYR A 38 9.53 -26.55 11.57
N GLU A 39 9.52 -26.34 12.87
CA GLU A 39 8.74 -25.30 13.53
C GLU A 39 9.20 -23.91 13.06
N ASP A 40 10.52 -23.66 13.06
CA ASP A 40 11.11 -22.41 12.57
C ASP A 40 10.87 -22.22 11.06
N PHE A 41 10.97 -23.31 10.29
CA PHE A 41 10.67 -23.29 8.86
C PHE A 41 9.19 -22.95 8.60
N SER A 42 8.28 -23.52 9.37
CA SER A 42 6.84 -23.24 9.26
C SER A 42 6.55 -21.77 9.57
N GLU A 43 7.13 -21.23 10.65
CA GLU A 43 7.01 -19.80 10.98
C GLU A 43 7.62 -18.90 9.88
N PHE A 44 8.75 -19.33 9.30
CA PHE A 44 9.37 -18.61 8.20
C PHE A 44 8.47 -18.57 6.97
N VAL A 45 7.87 -19.70 6.55
CA VAL A 45 6.90 -19.74 5.44
C VAL A 45 5.69 -18.85 5.73
N MET A 46 5.14 -18.94 6.94
CA MET A 46 4.04 -18.09 7.40
C MET A 46 4.39 -16.61 7.33
N GLY A 47 5.61 -16.24 7.70
CA GLY A 47 6.12 -14.85 7.62
C GLY A 47 6.35 -14.35 6.19
N GLN A 48 6.65 -15.26 5.25
CA GLN A 48 6.84 -14.90 3.84
C GLN A 48 5.52 -14.81 3.05
N LEU A 49 4.68 -15.83 3.18
CA LEU A 49 3.49 -16.04 2.33
C LEU A 49 2.16 -15.93 3.08
N SER A 50 2.20 -15.95 4.43
CA SER A 50 1.03 -15.95 5.31
C SER A 50 0.13 -17.19 5.12
N ILE A 51 0.74 -18.30 4.74
CA ILE A 51 0.15 -19.65 4.69
C ILE A 51 1.07 -20.63 5.41
N ASP A 52 0.53 -21.79 5.80
CA ASP A 52 1.34 -22.89 6.30
C ASP A 52 2.12 -23.59 5.16
N PRO A 53 3.11 -24.44 5.46
CA PRO A 53 3.89 -25.13 4.42
C PRO A 53 3.08 -26.13 3.59
N GLY A 54 1.95 -26.64 4.10
CA GLY A 54 1.13 -27.65 3.45
C GLY A 54 1.67 -29.08 3.55
N PHE A 55 2.64 -29.33 4.43
CA PHE A 55 3.20 -30.65 4.74
C PHE A 55 3.65 -30.69 6.20
N ASP A 56 3.85 -31.91 6.72
CA ASP A 56 4.23 -32.16 8.11
C ASP A 56 5.75 -32.25 8.33
N ALA A 57 6.15 -32.33 9.60
CA ALA A 57 7.54 -32.45 10.00
C ALA A 57 8.21 -33.72 9.47
N GLU A 58 7.47 -34.82 9.41
CA GLU A 58 8.00 -36.11 8.93
C GLU A 58 8.39 -36.03 7.44
N PHE A 59 7.56 -35.39 6.64
CA PHE A 59 7.86 -35.14 5.23
C PHE A 59 9.06 -34.18 5.08
N TYR A 60 9.09 -33.11 5.88
CA TYR A 60 10.16 -32.11 5.84
C TYR A 60 11.54 -32.73 6.09
N GLU A 61 11.67 -33.61 7.09
CA GLU A 61 12.94 -34.24 7.45
C GLU A 61 13.45 -35.27 6.41
N LYS A 62 12.51 -35.91 5.70
CA LYS A 62 12.84 -37.01 4.78
C LYS A 62 12.94 -36.58 3.32
N ALA A 63 12.29 -35.50 2.95
CA ALA A 63 12.18 -35.07 1.56
C ALA A 63 13.46 -34.35 1.08
N ARG A 64 13.72 -34.47 -0.21
CA ARG A 64 14.76 -33.67 -0.87
C ARG A 64 14.27 -32.25 -1.09
N LYS A 65 15.16 -31.28 -1.21
CA LYS A 65 14.83 -29.88 -1.48
C LYS A 65 13.86 -29.70 -2.67
N ALA A 66 14.10 -30.44 -3.75
CA ALA A 66 13.24 -30.36 -4.93
C ALA A 66 11.80 -30.85 -4.63
N ASP A 67 11.66 -31.90 -3.79
CA ASP A 67 10.35 -32.43 -3.42
C ASP A 67 9.64 -31.45 -2.45
N LEU A 68 10.37 -30.79 -1.54
CA LEU A 68 9.85 -29.72 -0.68
C LEU A 68 9.38 -28.51 -1.48
N SER A 69 10.20 -28.04 -2.45
CA SER A 69 9.82 -26.93 -3.31
C SER A 69 8.59 -27.25 -4.14
N GLN A 70 8.51 -28.45 -4.69
CA GLN A 70 7.36 -28.89 -5.47
C GLN A 70 6.10 -28.96 -4.59
N LYS A 71 6.20 -29.51 -3.38
CA LYS A 71 5.06 -29.65 -2.48
C LYS A 71 4.56 -28.28 -1.99
N LEU A 72 5.48 -27.37 -1.68
CA LEU A 72 5.14 -26.00 -1.30
C LEU A 72 4.46 -25.24 -2.48
N TYR A 73 4.97 -25.43 -3.70
CA TYR A 73 4.35 -24.87 -4.89
C TYR A 73 2.90 -25.36 -5.08
N GLU A 74 2.70 -26.69 -5.00
CA GLU A 74 1.37 -27.32 -5.14
C GLU A 74 0.39 -26.75 -4.09
N HIS A 75 0.85 -26.60 -2.85
CA HIS A 75 0.03 -26.03 -1.78
C HIS A 75 -0.30 -24.56 -2.03
N MET A 76 0.66 -23.75 -2.48
CA MET A 76 0.40 -22.36 -2.88
C MET A 76 -0.63 -22.26 -3.99
N ASP A 77 -0.52 -23.11 -5.01
CA ASP A 77 -1.44 -23.15 -6.15
C ASP A 77 -2.86 -23.52 -5.71
N GLU A 78 -3.00 -24.54 -4.85
CA GLU A 78 -4.29 -24.92 -4.28
C GLU A 78 -4.92 -23.78 -3.46
N VAL A 79 -4.13 -23.14 -2.59
CA VAL A 79 -4.60 -22.01 -1.77
C VAL A 79 -5.02 -20.84 -2.66
N TYR A 80 -4.24 -20.53 -3.70
CA TYR A 80 -4.54 -19.47 -4.65
C TYR A 80 -5.88 -19.70 -5.35
N HIS A 81 -6.08 -20.88 -5.95
CA HIS A 81 -7.33 -21.21 -6.63
C HIS A 81 -8.52 -21.15 -5.68
N ARG A 82 -8.41 -21.76 -4.50
CA ARG A 82 -9.45 -21.71 -3.46
C ARG A 82 -9.81 -20.28 -3.05
N ARG A 83 -8.80 -19.37 -2.94
CA ARG A 83 -9.06 -17.97 -2.62
C ARG A 83 -9.75 -17.22 -3.75
N MET A 84 -9.33 -17.45 -5.00
CA MET A 84 -9.95 -16.84 -6.17
C MET A 84 -11.40 -17.31 -6.35
N ASP A 85 -11.66 -18.60 -6.19
CA ASP A 85 -13.02 -19.16 -6.26
C ASP A 85 -13.93 -18.57 -5.16
N ASN A 86 -13.45 -18.46 -3.93
CA ASN A 86 -14.18 -17.82 -2.84
C ASN A 86 -14.48 -16.35 -3.12
N LEU A 87 -13.53 -15.62 -3.70
CA LEU A 87 -13.72 -14.22 -4.07
C LEU A 87 -14.79 -14.08 -5.15
N VAL A 88 -14.75 -14.93 -6.18
CA VAL A 88 -15.76 -14.98 -7.24
C VAL A 88 -17.12 -15.35 -6.66
N ALA A 89 -17.21 -16.39 -5.82
CA ALA A 89 -18.46 -16.83 -5.22
C ALA A 89 -19.14 -15.73 -4.37
N LYS A 90 -18.35 -14.91 -3.68
CA LYS A 90 -18.87 -13.77 -2.89
C LYS A 90 -19.25 -12.57 -3.76
N ALA A 91 -18.45 -12.26 -4.79
CA ALA A 91 -18.64 -11.06 -5.60
C ALA A 91 -19.71 -11.24 -6.69
N TRP A 92 -19.77 -12.42 -7.31
CA TRP A 92 -20.62 -12.69 -8.46
C TRP A 92 -22.12 -12.40 -8.24
N PRO A 93 -22.79 -12.85 -7.15
CA PRO A 93 -24.20 -12.59 -6.94
C PRO A 93 -24.55 -11.09 -6.90
N LEU A 94 -23.64 -10.29 -6.30
CA LEU A 94 -23.80 -8.84 -6.21
C LEU A 94 -23.65 -8.18 -7.58
N LEU A 95 -22.59 -8.55 -8.31
CA LEU A 95 -22.27 -7.99 -9.63
C LEU A 95 -23.34 -8.36 -10.66
N LYS A 96 -23.84 -9.60 -10.62
CA LYS A 96 -24.96 -10.06 -11.43
C LYS A 96 -26.20 -9.20 -11.19
N THR A 97 -26.56 -8.98 -9.93
CA THR A 97 -27.72 -8.15 -9.57
C THR A 97 -27.56 -6.70 -10.05
N ILE A 98 -26.34 -6.13 -9.95
CA ILE A 98 -26.06 -4.78 -10.43
C ILE A 98 -26.20 -4.73 -11.96
N TYR A 99 -25.65 -5.71 -12.68
CA TYR A 99 -25.73 -5.75 -14.13
C TYR A 99 -27.18 -5.91 -14.63
N GLU A 100 -27.95 -6.82 -14.06
CA GLU A 100 -29.35 -7.07 -14.45
C GLU A 100 -30.28 -5.87 -14.14
N LYS A 101 -30.05 -5.15 -13.05
CA LYS A 101 -30.87 -3.99 -12.68
C LYS A 101 -30.45 -2.68 -13.34
N GLN A 102 -29.18 -2.48 -13.54
CA GLN A 102 -28.59 -1.20 -13.90
C GLN A 102 -27.53 -1.32 -15.01
N GLY A 103 -27.39 -2.48 -15.66
CA GLY A 103 -26.34 -2.75 -16.64
C GLY A 103 -26.27 -1.72 -17.78
N HIS A 104 -27.43 -1.21 -18.21
CA HIS A 104 -27.53 -0.16 -19.23
C HIS A 104 -26.89 1.19 -18.80
N LEU A 105 -26.72 1.43 -17.49
CA LEU A 105 -26.04 2.62 -16.96
C LEU A 105 -24.52 2.43 -16.87
N TYR A 106 -24.06 1.18 -16.91
CA TYR A 106 -22.66 0.80 -16.73
C TYR A 106 -22.00 0.22 -18.00
N THR A 107 -22.69 0.27 -19.14
CA THR A 107 -22.10 -0.11 -20.43
C THR A 107 -20.84 0.72 -20.66
N ASP A 108 -19.69 0.05 -20.91
CA ASP A 108 -18.35 0.63 -21.01
C ASP A 108 -17.78 1.27 -19.72
N GLN A 109 -18.46 1.22 -18.59
CA GLN A 109 -17.94 1.78 -17.35
C GLN A 109 -17.17 0.75 -16.53
N MET A 110 -16.04 1.22 -16.03
CA MET A 110 -15.20 0.45 -15.12
C MET A 110 -15.68 0.68 -13.69
N ILE A 111 -16.10 -0.38 -13.01
CA ILE A 111 -16.39 -0.35 -11.57
C ILE A 111 -15.16 -0.78 -10.77
N ARG A 112 -15.03 -0.30 -9.53
CA ARG A 112 -13.92 -0.70 -8.66
C ARG A 112 -14.41 -1.66 -7.59
N ILE A 113 -13.80 -2.84 -7.54
CA ILE A 113 -14.07 -3.85 -6.52
C ILE A 113 -12.97 -3.78 -5.47
N PRO A 114 -13.32 -3.51 -4.20
CA PRO A 114 -12.35 -3.49 -3.12
C PRO A 114 -12.03 -4.92 -2.66
N VAL A 115 -10.75 -5.27 -2.65
CA VAL A 115 -10.23 -6.54 -2.14
C VAL A 115 -9.18 -6.25 -1.08
N THR A 116 -9.11 -7.09 -0.06
CA THR A 116 -8.18 -6.95 1.06
C THR A 116 -7.38 -8.22 1.29
N ASP A 117 -6.16 -8.06 1.79
CA ASP A 117 -5.32 -9.13 2.37
C ASP A 117 -5.41 -9.15 3.91
N GLY A 118 -6.34 -8.38 4.50
CA GLY A 118 -6.47 -8.14 5.92
C GLY A 118 -5.59 -7.01 6.46
N ARG A 119 -4.64 -6.48 5.68
CA ARG A 119 -3.76 -5.36 6.03
C ARG A 119 -3.98 -4.16 5.12
N ARG A 120 -4.15 -4.40 3.84
CA ARG A 120 -4.32 -3.37 2.79
C ARG A 120 -5.62 -3.61 2.05
N VAL A 121 -6.21 -2.54 1.53
CA VAL A 121 -7.38 -2.62 0.65
C VAL A 121 -6.98 -2.06 -0.70
N ILE A 122 -7.17 -2.84 -1.75
CA ILE A 122 -6.89 -2.45 -3.13
C ILE A 122 -8.18 -2.49 -3.92
N GLY A 123 -8.54 -1.37 -4.54
CA GLY A 123 -9.66 -1.31 -5.48
C GLY A 123 -9.16 -1.58 -6.90
N PHE A 124 -9.56 -2.70 -7.50
CA PHE A 124 -9.21 -3.00 -8.88
C PHE A 124 -10.36 -2.72 -9.84
N PRO A 125 -10.06 -2.12 -11.02
CA PRO A 125 -11.08 -1.75 -11.99
C PRO A 125 -11.48 -2.97 -12.81
N VAL A 126 -12.78 -3.22 -12.93
CA VAL A 126 -13.33 -4.30 -13.77
C VAL A 126 -14.40 -3.75 -14.71
N ASN A 127 -14.48 -4.32 -15.90
CA ASN A 127 -15.58 -4.09 -16.82
C ASN A 127 -16.73 -5.02 -16.41
N LEU A 128 -17.89 -4.43 -16.06
CA LEU A 128 -19.02 -5.18 -15.53
C LEU A 128 -19.62 -6.15 -16.54
N GLU A 129 -19.65 -5.79 -17.83
CA GLU A 129 -20.12 -6.63 -18.91
C GLU A 129 -19.25 -7.91 -19.08
N LYS A 130 -17.93 -7.74 -19.11
CA LYS A 130 -17.01 -8.89 -19.18
C LYS A 130 -17.10 -9.80 -17.97
N VAL A 131 -17.30 -9.23 -16.79
CA VAL A 131 -17.51 -10.01 -15.56
C VAL A 131 -18.80 -10.80 -15.66
N TYR A 132 -19.87 -10.22 -16.23
CA TYR A 132 -21.13 -10.90 -16.41
C TYR A 132 -21.03 -12.05 -17.45
N GLU A 133 -20.39 -11.80 -18.60
CA GLU A 133 -20.17 -12.78 -19.65
C GLU A 133 -19.33 -13.99 -19.19
N THR A 134 -18.36 -13.73 -18.31
CA THR A 134 -17.44 -14.77 -17.79
C THR A 134 -17.91 -15.38 -16.47
N GLU A 135 -19.11 -15.04 -15.99
CA GLU A 135 -19.64 -15.52 -14.71
C GLU A 135 -18.69 -15.25 -13.53
N GLY A 136 -17.99 -14.11 -13.58
CA GLY A 136 -17.05 -13.68 -12.55
C GLY A 136 -15.62 -14.19 -12.71
N ARG A 137 -15.31 -15.09 -13.64
CA ARG A 137 -13.93 -15.63 -13.81
C ARG A 137 -12.90 -14.55 -14.16
N GLU A 138 -13.33 -13.49 -14.86
CA GLU A 138 -12.46 -12.35 -15.17
C GLU A 138 -11.94 -11.64 -13.92
N LEU A 139 -12.62 -11.75 -12.77
CA LEU A 139 -12.23 -11.08 -11.52
C LEU A 139 -10.84 -11.49 -11.04
N ALA A 140 -10.56 -12.80 -11.02
CA ALA A 140 -9.26 -13.32 -10.58
C ALA A 140 -8.12 -12.82 -11.47
N LYS A 141 -8.34 -12.83 -12.79
CA LYS A 141 -7.38 -12.37 -13.79
C LYS A 141 -7.10 -10.87 -13.65
N VAL A 142 -8.14 -10.04 -13.52
CA VAL A 142 -8.00 -8.58 -13.38
C VAL A 142 -7.37 -8.21 -12.04
N LEU A 143 -7.70 -8.92 -10.97
CA LEU A 143 -7.06 -8.72 -9.66
C LEU A 143 -5.56 -8.99 -9.74
N SER A 144 -5.17 -10.17 -10.23
CA SER A 144 -3.75 -10.55 -10.37
C SER A 144 -3.00 -9.57 -11.28
N LYS A 145 -3.59 -9.20 -12.42
CA LYS A 145 -3.05 -8.19 -13.33
C LYS A 145 -2.79 -6.86 -12.63
N THR A 146 -3.80 -6.34 -11.94
CA THR A 146 -3.72 -5.04 -11.28
C THR A 146 -2.67 -5.05 -10.18
N LEU A 147 -2.63 -6.11 -9.39
CA LEU A 147 -1.65 -6.25 -8.31
C LEU A 147 -0.22 -6.34 -8.84
N ILE A 148 0.02 -7.17 -9.86
CA ILE A 148 1.34 -7.29 -10.51
C ILE A 148 1.81 -5.93 -11.02
N LEU A 149 0.94 -5.16 -11.68
CA LEU A 149 1.31 -3.84 -12.21
C LEU A 149 1.65 -2.85 -11.09
N ILE A 150 0.86 -2.80 -10.02
CA ILE A 150 1.12 -1.94 -8.87
C ILE A 150 2.48 -2.30 -8.25
N GLN A 151 2.72 -3.58 -8.00
CA GLN A 151 3.95 -4.03 -7.36
C GLN A 151 5.19 -3.84 -8.26
N ILE A 152 5.05 -4.04 -9.58
CA ILE A 152 6.14 -3.73 -10.52
C ILE A 152 6.49 -2.24 -10.44
N ASP A 153 5.50 -1.35 -10.51
CA ASP A 153 5.73 0.08 -10.54
C ASP A 153 6.33 0.60 -9.21
N GLU A 154 5.88 0.08 -8.08
CA GLU A 154 6.42 0.44 -6.75
C GLU A 154 7.85 -0.07 -6.55
N ASN A 155 8.10 -1.36 -6.77
CA ASN A 155 9.42 -1.96 -6.56
C ASN A 155 10.45 -1.45 -7.59
N TRP A 156 10.02 -1.18 -8.83
CA TRP A 156 10.92 -0.62 -9.86
C TRP A 156 11.36 0.81 -9.53
N LYS A 157 10.46 1.65 -9.05
CA LYS A 157 10.81 3.02 -8.60
C LYS A 157 11.81 2.99 -7.45
N GLN A 158 11.63 2.07 -6.50
CA GLN A 158 12.57 1.92 -5.40
C GLN A 158 13.93 1.41 -5.89
N HIS A 159 13.93 0.38 -6.74
CA HIS A 159 15.15 -0.16 -7.33
C HIS A 159 15.97 0.90 -8.08
N LEU A 160 15.35 1.81 -8.81
CA LEU A 160 16.07 2.90 -9.49
C LEU A 160 16.77 3.83 -8.48
N ARG A 161 16.15 4.12 -7.34
CA ARG A 161 16.80 4.90 -6.26
C ARG A 161 17.97 4.14 -5.65
N ASP A 162 17.76 2.86 -5.34
CA ASP A 162 18.83 2.01 -4.79
C ASP A 162 20.02 1.91 -5.76
N MET A 163 19.79 1.89 -7.08
CA MET A 163 20.82 1.93 -8.11
C MET A 163 21.56 3.27 -8.17
N ASP A 164 20.86 4.39 -7.98
CA ASP A 164 21.48 5.72 -7.92
C ASP A 164 22.36 5.84 -6.66
N ASP A 165 21.90 5.33 -5.52
CA ASP A 165 22.65 5.30 -4.26
C ASP A 165 23.90 4.39 -4.40
N LEU A 166 23.75 3.21 -5.03
CA LEU A 166 24.84 2.32 -5.33
C LEU A 166 25.90 3.02 -6.21
N ARG A 167 25.48 3.74 -7.25
CA ARG A 167 26.37 4.46 -8.15
C ARG A 167 27.22 5.50 -7.41
N GLN A 168 26.66 6.14 -6.39
CA GLN A 168 27.40 7.10 -5.57
C GLN A 168 28.36 6.39 -4.60
N SER A 169 27.92 5.31 -3.95
CA SER A 169 28.72 4.59 -2.96
C SER A 169 29.94 3.89 -3.56
N VAL A 170 29.81 3.34 -4.78
CA VAL A 170 30.88 2.62 -5.47
C VAL A 170 32.09 3.51 -5.79
N GLN A 171 31.92 4.83 -5.87
CA GLN A 171 33.05 5.76 -6.06
C GLN A 171 34.07 5.66 -4.92
N ASN A 172 33.63 5.25 -3.72
CA ASN A 172 34.48 5.07 -2.56
C ASN A 172 35.23 3.73 -2.56
N ALA A 173 34.85 2.76 -3.40
CA ALA A 173 35.50 1.45 -3.47
C ALA A 173 36.96 1.51 -3.87
N ALA A 174 37.35 2.57 -4.58
CA ALA A 174 38.77 2.82 -4.92
C ALA A 174 39.67 2.98 -3.69
N TYR A 175 39.16 3.51 -2.58
CA TYR A 175 39.90 3.63 -1.32
C TYR A 175 40.19 2.27 -0.66
N GLU A 176 39.34 1.27 -0.94
CA GLU A 176 39.47 -0.10 -0.46
C GLU A 176 40.31 -0.99 -1.42
N GLN A 177 40.95 -0.41 -2.42
CA GLN A 177 41.72 -1.14 -3.46
C GLN A 177 40.87 -2.16 -4.25
N LYS A 178 39.57 -1.97 -4.31
CA LYS A 178 38.65 -2.75 -5.11
C LYS A 178 38.37 -2.06 -6.44
N ASP A 179 38.17 -2.83 -7.50
CA ASP A 179 37.72 -2.27 -8.78
C ASP A 179 36.26 -1.82 -8.68
N PRO A 180 35.96 -0.50 -8.78
CA PRO A 180 34.62 0.03 -8.68
C PRO A 180 33.65 -0.59 -9.67
N LEU A 181 34.09 -0.96 -10.87
CA LEU A 181 33.23 -1.56 -11.90
C LEU A 181 32.82 -2.97 -11.51
N VAL A 182 33.69 -3.76 -10.92
CA VAL A 182 33.39 -5.12 -10.46
C VAL A 182 32.39 -5.05 -9.29
N VAL A 183 32.65 -4.16 -8.32
CA VAL A 183 31.73 -3.95 -7.19
C VAL A 183 30.35 -3.51 -7.69
N TYR A 184 30.30 -2.54 -8.60
CA TYR A 184 29.02 -2.08 -9.16
C TYR A 184 28.24 -3.21 -9.85
N LYS A 185 28.90 -4.03 -10.66
CA LYS A 185 28.22 -5.14 -11.36
C LYS A 185 27.67 -6.18 -10.38
N LEU A 186 28.45 -6.53 -9.36
CA LEU A 186 28.03 -7.51 -8.37
C LEU A 186 26.84 -7.00 -7.53
N GLU A 187 26.99 -5.79 -6.98
CA GLU A 187 25.95 -5.22 -6.13
C GLU A 187 24.66 -4.88 -6.91
N SER A 188 24.77 -4.42 -8.16
CA SER A 188 23.60 -4.18 -9.00
C SER A 188 22.83 -5.47 -9.31
N TYR A 189 23.54 -6.59 -9.49
CA TYR A 189 22.89 -7.90 -9.64
C TYR A 189 22.16 -8.31 -8.36
N ASN A 190 22.79 -8.14 -7.20
CA ASN A 190 22.21 -8.46 -5.90
C ASN A 190 20.95 -7.61 -5.62
N LEU A 191 21.02 -6.30 -5.88
CA LEU A 191 19.86 -5.40 -5.75
C LEU A 191 18.73 -5.81 -6.67
N PHE A 192 19.02 -6.17 -7.91
CA PHE A 192 18.00 -6.62 -8.86
C PHE A 192 17.35 -7.95 -8.43
N ALA A 193 18.16 -8.91 -7.99
CA ALA A 193 17.66 -10.20 -7.49
C ALA A 193 16.75 -10.00 -6.26
N SER A 194 17.17 -9.18 -5.31
CA SER A 194 16.41 -8.84 -4.11
C SER A 194 15.11 -8.13 -4.45
N MET A 195 15.12 -7.23 -5.42
CA MET A 195 13.89 -6.57 -5.91
C MET A 195 12.91 -7.58 -6.51
N LEU A 196 13.38 -8.55 -7.31
CA LEU A 196 12.52 -9.59 -7.89
C LEU A 196 11.91 -10.48 -6.81
N GLU A 197 12.71 -10.90 -5.83
CA GLU A 197 12.24 -11.69 -4.69
C GLU A 197 11.16 -10.94 -3.91
N LYS A 198 11.41 -9.67 -3.58
CA LYS A 198 10.45 -8.82 -2.89
C LYS A 198 9.17 -8.65 -3.69
N LEU A 199 9.26 -8.44 -5.00
CA LEU A 199 8.10 -8.33 -5.87
C LEU A 199 7.26 -9.60 -5.85
N ASN A 200 7.89 -10.78 -6.01
CA ASN A 200 7.19 -12.07 -5.97
C ASN A 200 6.50 -12.28 -4.61
N LYS A 201 7.20 -11.99 -3.50
CA LYS A 201 6.66 -12.05 -2.15
C LYS A 201 5.45 -11.14 -1.97
N ASP A 202 5.56 -9.86 -2.36
CA ASP A 202 4.49 -8.86 -2.18
C ASP A 202 3.22 -9.20 -2.98
N VAL A 203 3.39 -9.76 -4.19
CA VAL A 203 2.27 -10.23 -5.01
C VAL A 203 1.64 -11.47 -4.39
N LEU A 204 2.43 -12.49 -4.07
CA LEU A 204 1.92 -13.77 -3.59
C LEU A 204 1.30 -13.65 -2.20
N SER A 205 1.95 -12.93 -1.27
CA SER A 205 1.40 -12.74 0.08
C SER A 205 0.04 -12.04 0.08
N PHE A 206 -0.24 -11.18 -0.93
CA PHE A 206 -1.55 -10.59 -1.10
C PHE A 206 -2.55 -11.58 -1.71
N LEU A 207 -2.18 -12.24 -2.83
CA LEU A 207 -3.09 -13.16 -3.55
C LEU A 207 -3.53 -14.35 -2.71
N LEU A 208 -2.61 -14.93 -1.93
CA LEU A 208 -2.88 -16.08 -1.06
C LEU A 208 -3.79 -15.73 0.14
N ARG A 209 -3.99 -14.44 0.41
CA ARG A 209 -4.90 -13.93 1.47
C ARG A 209 -6.08 -13.13 0.94
N ALA A 210 -6.15 -12.93 -0.37
CA ALA A 210 -7.15 -12.08 -0.98
C ALA A 210 -8.58 -12.48 -0.58
N ASP A 211 -9.35 -11.51 -0.12
CA ASP A 211 -10.79 -11.65 0.16
C ASP A 211 -11.52 -10.37 -0.22
N LEU A 212 -12.82 -10.48 -0.49
CA LEU A 212 -13.65 -9.32 -0.79
C LEU A 212 -13.72 -8.42 0.45
N TYR A 213 -13.41 -7.13 0.28
CA TYR A 213 -13.58 -6.16 1.36
C TYR A 213 -15.06 -5.83 1.53
N ALA A 214 -15.71 -6.52 2.48
CA ALA A 214 -17.01 -6.08 2.95
C ALA A 214 -16.79 -4.89 3.90
N ARG A 215 -17.24 -3.71 3.50
CA ARG A 215 -17.34 -2.59 4.45
C ARG A 215 -18.38 -3.01 5.50
N THR A 216 -17.91 -3.60 6.58
CA THR A 216 -18.71 -3.68 7.79
C THR A 216 -19.08 -2.24 8.10
N GLU A 217 -20.33 -1.89 7.92
CA GLU A 217 -20.88 -0.68 8.51
C GLU A 217 -20.67 -0.84 10.02
N GLN A 218 -19.50 -0.41 10.50
CA GLN A 218 -19.46 0.03 11.88
C GLN A 218 -20.55 1.10 11.90
N PRO A 219 -21.57 0.96 12.78
CA PRO A 219 -22.51 2.03 12.95
C PRO A 219 -21.65 3.25 13.19
N GLN A 220 -21.56 4.13 12.19
CA GLN A 220 -21.02 5.44 12.41
C GLN A 220 -21.80 5.90 13.63
N ARG A 221 -21.14 5.94 14.81
CA ARG A 221 -21.61 6.81 15.87
C ARG A 221 -21.80 8.12 15.12
N MET A 222 -23.06 8.38 14.78
CA MET A 222 -23.45 9.66 14.25
C MET A 222 -22.77 10.64 15.18
N ALA A 223 -21.75 11.31 14.67
CA ALA A 223 -21.24 12.47 15.33
C ALA A 223 -22.51 13.29 15.53
N GLN A 224 -22.99 13.30 16.75
CA GLN A 224 -24.12 14.16 17.12
C GLN A 224 -23.78 15.49 16.49
N PRO A 225 -24.67 16.07 15.66
CA PRO A 225 -24.39 17.37 15.10
C PRO A 225 -24.01 18.21 16.32
N ARG A 226 -22.75 18.63 16.40
CA ARG A 226 -22.35 19.65 17.38
C ARG A 226 -23.34 20.75 17.11
N GLN A 227 -24.34 20.88 18.02
CA GLN A 227 -25.18 22.03 18.04
C GLN A 227 -24.19 23.20 18.00
N MET A 228 -24.13 23.88 16.86
CA MET A 228 -23.55 25.20 16.79
C MET A 228 -24.30 25.97 17.85
N GLN A 229 -23.71 26.09 19.03
CA GLN A 229 -24.12 27.13 19.97
C GLN A 229 -24.01 28.41 19.17
N GLN A 230 -25.18 28.88 18.74
CA GLN A 230 -25.32 30.21 18.19
C GLN A 230 -24.67 31.13 19.23
N LEU A 231 -23.54 31.70 18.88
CA LEU A 231 -22.95 32.84 19.57
C LEU A 231 -24.01 33.93 19.48
N GLN A 232 -24.89 33.98 20.50
CA GLN A 232 -25.73 35.14 20.73
C GLN A 232 -24.78 36.28 21.06
N THR A 233 -24.55 37.12 20.09
CA THR A 233 -23.99 38.46 20.31
C THR A 233 -24.98 39.22 21.16
N ASN A 234 -24.79 39.22 22.47
CA ASN A 234 -25.54 40.02 23.43
C ASN A 234 -25.12 41.49 23.24
N ARG A 235 -25.83 42.20 22.36
CA ARG A 235 -25.92 43.66 22.39
C ARG A 235 -27.14 44.02 23.21
N ASN A 236 -26.90 44.82 24.23
CA ASN A 236 -27.84 45.53 25.07
C ASN A 236 -28.38 44.77 26.28
N ASN A 237 -27.79 45.02 27.46
CA ASN A 237 -28.55 45.69 28.49
C ASN A 237 -27.61 46.24 29.57
N LEU A 238 -27.60 47.56 29.70
CA LEU A 238 -27.16 48.27 30.87
C LEU A 238 -28.19 47.98 31.99
N SER A 239 -27.76 47.43 33.09
CA SER A 239 -28.15 47.89 34.43
C SER A 239 -27.71 46.93 35.54
N THR A 240 -26.95 47.49 36.45
CA THR A 240 -26.85 47.28 37.92
C THR A 240 -26.40 45.93 38.50
N ASN A 241 -25.25 46.07 39.17
CA ASN A 241 -24.84 45.39 40.42
C ASN A 241 -24.63 43.87 40.45
N GLY A 242 -23.37 43.53 40.74
CA GLY A 242 -23.01 42.21 41.25
C GLY A 242 -21.61 41.72 40.78
N GLU A 243 -20.65 41.80 41.68
CA GLU A 243 -19.28 41.31 41.47
C GLU A 243 -19.21 39.90 40.99
N GLN A 244 -18.65 39.68 39.77
CA GLN A 244 -18.09 38.41 39.37
C GLN A 244 -16.85 38.63 38.52
N LYS A 245 -15.71 38.10 38.97
CA LYS A 245 -14.43 38.10 38.30
C LYS A 245 -14.56 37.43 36.91
N SER A 246 -14.39 38.20 35.84
CA SER A 246 -14.37 37.71 34.46
C SER A 246 -12.93 37.40 34.07
N ASN A 247 -12.68 36.14 33.69
CA ASN A 247 -11.48 35.76 32.98
C ASN A 247 -11.58 36.29 31.53
N THR A 248 -10.97 37.43 31.27
CA THR A 248 -10.80 37.94 29.90
C THR A 248 -9.56 37.31 29.28
N PRO A 249 -9.63 36.79 28.04
CA PRO A 249 -8.43 36.35 27.33
C PRO A 249 -7.57 37.59 27.02
N VAL A 250 -6.28 37.50 27.40
CA VAL A 250 -5.28 38.51 27.08
C VAL A 250 -5.03 38.49 25.60
N VAL A 251 -5.47 39.55 24.91
CA VAL A 251 -5.11 39.80 23.51
C VAL A 251 -3.69 40.34 23.48
N ALA A 252 -2.75 39.59 22.93
CA ALA A 252 -1.39 40.03 22.74
C ALA A 252 -1.37 41.25 21.80
N ASP A 253 -0.79 42.35 22.26
CA ASP A 253 -0.60 43.57 21.49
C ASP A 253 0.12 43.30 20.18
N LYS A 254 -0.43 43.82 19.08
CA LYS A 254 0.12 43.67 17.73
C LYS A 254 1.49 44.36 17.69
N LYS A 255 2.58 43.58 17.62
CA LYS A 255 3.93 44.10 17.46
C LYS A 255 4.04 44.96 16.19
N ILE A 256 4.34 46.26 16.39
CA ILE A 256 4.50 47.22 15.30
C ILE A 256 5.80 46.90 14.54
N GLY A 257 5.71 46.69 13.26
CA GLY A 257 6.84 46.42 12.40
C GLY A 257 7.72 47.69 12.16
N ARG A 258 9.01 47.48 11.95
CA ARG A 258 10.00 48.57 11.78
C ARG A 258 9.63 49.54 10.62
N ASN A 259 8.91 49.06 9.61
CA ASN A 259 8.48 49.88 8.45
C ASN A 259 7.03 50.35 8.52
N ASP A 260 6.29 50.02 9.56
CA ASP A 260 4.90 50.42 9.71
C ASP A 260 4.80 51.92 10.10
N PRO A 261 3.65 52.57 9.83
CA PRO A 261 3.44 53.97 10.26
C PRO A 261 3.49 54.06 11.79
N CYS A 262 4.15 55.10 12.27
CA CYS A 262 4.29 55.29 13.72
C CYS A 262 2.94 55.64 14.36
N PRO A 263 2.54 54.96 15.46
CA PRO A 263 1.25 55.17 16.13
C PRO A 263 1.08 56.57 16.75
N CYS A 264 2.14 57.38 16.79
CA CYS A 264 2.04 58.75 17.28
C CYS A 264 1.38 59.73 16.30
N GLY A 265 0.95 59.28 15.12
CA GLY A 265 0.27 60.14 14.13
C GLY A 265 1.18 61.08 13.35
N SER A 266 2.51 60.96 13.48
CA SER A 266 3.48 61.85 12.80
C SER A 266 3.65 61.59 11.29
N GLY A 267 3.00 60.58 10.70
CA GLY A 267 3.13 60.18 9.30
C GLY A 267 4.47 59.54 8.90
N LYS A 268 5.40 59.39 9.87
CA LYS A 268 6.73 58.82 9.62
C LYS A 268 6.72 57.33 9.95
N LYS A 269 7.57 56.51 9.26
CA LYS A 269 7.75 55.09 9.56
C LYS A 269 8.32 54.93 10.98
N TYR A 270 7.92 53.84 11.71
CA TYR A 270 8.30 53.61 13.13
C TYR A 270 9.80 53.72 13.34
N LYS A 271 10.66 53.19 12.46
CA LYS A 271 12.13 53.26 12.52
C LYS A 271 12.68 54.69 12.49
N ASN A 272 11.93 55.65 11.90
CA ASN A 272 12.35 57.03 11.73
C ASN A 272 11.71 57.96 12.77
N CYS A 273 10.92 57.41 13.71
CA CYS A 273 10.24 58.15 14.78
C CYS A 273 10.55 57.53 16.15
N HIS A 274 9.62 56.81 16.75
CA HIS A 274 9.80 56.21 18.08
C HIS A 274 10.68 54.94 18.12
N GLY A 275 10.93 54.33 16.95
CA GLY A 275 11.85 53.23 16.80
C GLY A 275 13.32 53.64 16.51
N LYS A 276 13.66 54.89 16.62
CA LYS A 276 15.00 55.40 16.39
C LYS A 276 15.88 55.07 17.60
N GLY A 277 16.64 53.97 17.52
CA GLY A 277 17.54 53.55 18.64
C GLY A 277 17.29 52.10 19.14
N LEU A 278 16.31 51.39 18.65
CA LEU A 278 16.16 49.96 18.87
C LEU A 278 16.93 49.21 17.77
N VAL A 279 18.19 48.89 18.04
CA VAL A 279 19.07 48.01 17.27
C VAL A 279 18.94 46.60 17.82
#